data_11fb44780881b862a376a08a79e68fb6
#
_entry.id   11fb44780881b862a376a08a79e68fb6
#
_cell.length_a   1.000
_cell.length_b   1.000
_cell.length_c   1.000
_cell.angle_alpha   90.00
_cell.angle_beta   90.00
_cell.angle_gamma   90.00
#
_symmetry.space_group_name_H-M   'P 1'
#
loop_
_entity.id
_entity.type
_entity.pdbx_description
1 polymer ?
#
loop_
_entity_poly.entity_id
_entity_poly.type
_entity_poly.pdbx_seq_one_letter_code
_entity_poly.pdbx_strand_id
1 'polypeptide(L)'
;MIRVLLNEPEGTLTKYRLAKKAECSFPWLHEFLGKLEESKLVKDTEVTDYSGLVKYWLSVKAKPQKQEYMCKDPISLIKKAQLPYALTTYQAENLVQRYLFPSRTDLYIKTEDTQKWYSLIATEGLVGKGNMRLLTTDSHVFYNSFKRQNLDIVSVPQLIVDLFEEGGVCTEAAEQLLEKVTEHAVRAQ
;
A
#
# COMPACT_ATOMS: atom_id res chain seq x y z
N MET A 1 3.39 4.55 10.90
CA MET A 1 4.76 4.22 11.28
C MET A 1 5.27 2.94 10.63
N ILE A 2 4.59 1.79 10.72
CA ILE A 2 5.06 0.53 10.12
C ILE A 2 5.32 0.69 8.61
N ARG A 3 4.46 1.41 7.90
CA ARG A 3 4.65 1.73 6.48
C ARG A 3 6.00 2.43 6.21
N VAL A 4 6.44 3.32 7.09
CA VAL A 4 7.74 3.99 6.94
C VAL A 4 8.88 3.02 7.19
N LEU A 5 8.83 2.26 8.29
CA LEU A 5 9.85 1.25 8.63
C LEU A 5 10.06 0.24 7.49
N LEU A 6 8.98 -0.30 6.93
CA LEU A 6 9.08 -1.26 5.82
C LEU A 6 9.58 -0.65 4.50
N ASN A 7 9.46 0.67 4.31
CA ASN A 7 10.02 1.37 3.15
C ASN A 7 11.49 1.80 3.36
N GLU A 8 11.96 1.89 4.60
CA GLU A 8 13.33 2.30 4.97
C GLU A 8 13.83 1.37 6.10
N PRO A 9 14.03 0.06 5.78
CA PRO A 9 14.26 -0.98 6.81
C PRO A 9 15.65 -0.94 7.45
N GLU A 10 16.64 -0.25 6.83
CA GLU A 10 18.05 -0.31 7.20
C GLU A 10 18.42 0.46 8.47
N GLY A 11 17.47 1.02 9.20
CA GLY A 11 17.71 1.76 10.44
C GLY A 11 18.43 3.11 10.25
N THR A 12 18.41 3.65 9.04
CA THR A 12 19.08 4.93 8.71
C THR A 12 18.33 6.15 9.25
N LEU A 13 17.09 5.99 9.68
CA LEU A 13 16.26 7.05 10.23
C LEU A 13 16.54 7.23 11.74
N THR A 14 16.71 8.46 12.17
CA THR A 14 16.58 8.78 13.62
C THR A 14 15.12 8.67 14.03
N LYS A 15 14.84 8.37 15.31
CA LYS A 15 13.47 8.34 15.88
C LYS A 15 12.69 9.63 15.59
N TYR A 16 13.35 10.78 15.63
CA TYR A 16 12.73 12.06 15.31
C TYR A 16 12.29 12.14 13.82
N ARG A 17 13.16 11.72 12.89
CA ARG A 17 12.82 11.68 11.47
C ARG A 17 11.72 10.67 11.18
N LEU A 18 11.76 9.51 11.85
CA LEU A 18 10.71 8.49 11.74
C LEU A 18 9.36 9.04 12.22
N ALA A 19 9.30 9.73 13.36
CA ALA A 19 8.07 10.36 13.86
C ALA A 19 7.50 11.36 12.84
N LYS A 20 8.37 12.21 12.29
CA LYS A 20 7.98 13.21 11.28
C LYS A 20 7.44 12.56 10.01
N LYS A 21 8.13 11.54 9.48
CA LYS A 21 7.69 10.82 8.27
C LYS A 21 6.41 10.01 8.52
N ALA A 22 6.25 9.46 9.72
CA ALA A 22 5.07 8.68 10.12
C ALA A 22 3.87 9.56 10.55
N GLU A 23 4.04 10.90 10.56
CA GLU A 23 3.02 11.87 10.96
C GLU A 23 2.45 11.59 12.35
N CYS A 24 3.32 11.19 13.32
CA CYS A 24 2.91 10.87 14.67
C CYS A 24 3.72 11.63 15.72
N SER A 25 3.20 11.69 16.95
CA SER A 25 3.90 12.32 18.07
C SER A 25 5.10 11.48 18.52
N PHE A 26 6.17 12.12 18.97
CA PHE A 26 7.37 11.44 19.42
C PHE A 26 7.13 10.50 20.63
N PRO A 27 6.34 10.88 21.67
CA PRO A 27 6.03 9.96 22.76
C PRO A 27 5.31 8.69 22.30
N TRP A 28 4.31 8.83 21.39
CA TRP A 28 3.61 7.68 20.83
C TRP A 28 4.55 6.78 20.02
N LEU A 29 5.42 7.38 19.20
CA LEU A 29 6.42 6.62 18.45
C LEU A 29 7.31 5.81 19.38
N HIS A 30 7.81 6.42 20.47
CA HIS A 30 8.72 5.76 21.40
C HIS A 30 8.06 4.55 22.07
N GLU A 31 6.81 4.71 22.55
CA GLU A 31 6.04 3.61 23.12
C GLU A 31 5.80 2.47 22.09
N PHE A 32 5.44 2.84 20.88
CA PHE A 32 5.13 1.84 19.84
C PHE A 32 6.38 1.12 19.36
N LEU A 33 7.53 1.80 19.21
CA LEU A 33 8.80 1.14 18.90
C LEU A 33 9.19 0.16 19.99
N GLY A 34 9.02 0.51 21.28
CA GLY A 34 9.27 -0.41 22.38
C GLY A 34 8.49 -1.72 22.26
N LYS A 35 7.20 -1.67 21.89
CA LYS A 35 6.39 -2.86 21.64
C LYS A 35 6.90 -3.71 20.45
N LEU A 36 7.39 -3.07 19.39
CA LEU A 36 7.99 -3.78 18.26
C LEU A 36 9.33 -4.40 18.60
N GLU A 37 10.16 -3.72 19.45
CA GLU A 37 11.43 -4.23 19.96
C GLU A 37 11.21 -5.45 20.87
N GLU A 38 10.25 -5.40 21.79
CA GLU A 38 9.85 -6.53 22.63
C GLU A 38 9.44 -7.75 21.78
N SER A 39 8.78 -7.50 20.65
CA SER A 39 8.39 -8.52 19.69
C SER A 39 9.52 -8.94 18.73
N LYS A 40 10.73 -8.38 18.87
CA LYS A 40 11.91 -8.62 18.04
C LYS A 40 11.69 -8.33 16.54
N LEU A 41 10.78 -7.43 16.22
CA LEU A 41 10.49 -7.03 14.84
C LEU A 41 11.41 -5.90 14.37
N VAL A 42 11.88 -5.09 15.31
CA VAL A 42 12.80 -3.97 15.05
C VAL A 42 13.86 -3.88 16.14
N LYS A 43 14.95 -3.21 15.83
CA LYS A 43 15.98 -2.78 16.79
C LYS A 43 16.22 -1.29 16.56
N ASP A 44 15.83 -0.45 17.49
CA ASP A 44 15.76 1.01 17.28
C ASP A 44 14.84 1.36 16.09
N THR A 45 15.39 1.77 14.95
CA THR A 45 14.63 2.04 13.71
C THR A 45 14.93 1.04 12.58
N GLU A 46 15.80 0.07 12.84
CA GLU A 46 16.14 -1.01 11.93
C GLU A 46 15.11 -2.14 11.99
N VAL A 47 14.65 -2.62 10.85
CA VAL A 47 13.73 -3.77 10.77
C VAL A 47 14.54 -5.06 10.80
N THR A 48 14.39 -5.83 11.90
CA THR A 48 15.11 -7.10 12.11
C THR A 48 14.34 -8.31 11.59
N ASP A 49 13.01 -8.23 11.54
CA ASP A 49 12.13 -9.24 10.94
C ASP A 49 11.09 -8.56 10.03
N TYR A 50 11.45 -8.44 8.75
CA TYR A 50 10.60 -7.80 7.75
C TYR A 50 9.27 -8.55 7.58
N SER A 51 9.32 -9.86 7.45
CA SER A 51 8.12 -10.72 7.28
C SER A 51 7.22 -10.69 8.51
N GLY A 52 7.80 -10.74 9.69
CA GLY A 52 7.08 -10.59 10.96
C GLY A 52 6.40 -9.23 11.07
N LEU A 53 7.09 -8.14 10.66
CA LEU A 53 6.54 -6.79 10.70
C LEU A 53 5.38 -6.61 9.69
N VAL A 54 5.45 -7.23 8.51
CA VAL A 54 4.33 -7.29 7.54
C VAL A 54 3.12 -8.00 8.16
N LYS A 55 3.32 -9.17 8.79
CA LYS A 55 2.25 -9.92 9.47
C LYS A 55 1.64 -9.13 10.62
N TYR A 56 2.48 -8.47 11.40
CA TYR A 56 2.01 -7.59 12.48
C TYR A 56 1.17 -6.44 11.92
N TRP A 57 1.63 -5.78 10.84
CA TRP A 57 0.84 -4.72 10.21
C TRP A 57 -0.52 -5.22 9.72
N LEU A 58 -0.60 -6.37 9.08
CA LEU A 58 -1.86 -7.00 8.66
C LEU A 58 -2.84 -7.18 9.83
N SER A 59 -2.33 -7.51 11.03
CA SER A 59 -3.17 -7.75 12.21
C SER A 59 -3.73 -6.47 12.83
N VAL A 60 -3.06 -5.31 12.66
CA VAL A 60 -3.41 -4.05 13.33
C VAL A 60 -3.90 -2.95 12.39
N LYS A 61 -3.76 -3.12 11.07
CA LYS A 61 -4.19 -2.08 10.10
C LYS A 61 -5.70 -1.91 10.07
N ALA A 62 -6.13 -0.67 9.91
CA ALA A 62 -7.52 -0.39 9.60
C ALA A 62 -7.89 -0.90 8.19
N LYS A 63 -9.08 -1.46 8.04
CA LYS A 63 -9.59 -1.86 6.74
C LYS A 63 -10.04 -0.62 5.97
N PRO A 64 -9.67 -0.48 4.67
CA PRO A 64 -10.16 0.63 3.85
C PRO A 64 -11.67 0.49 3.60
N GLN A 65 -12.34 1.63 3.45
CA GLN A 65 -13.68 1.63 2.87
C GLN A 65 -13.57 1.30 1.38
N LYS A 66 -14.51 0.50 0.87
CA LYS A 66 -14.48 -0.02 -0.50
C LYS A 66 -15.78 0.32 -1.22
N GLN A 67 -15.68 0.86 -2.43
CA GLN A 67 -16.80 1.05 -3.33
C GLN A 67 -16.47 0.50 -4.71
N GLU A 68 -17.34 -0.37 -5.25
CA GLU A 68 -17.11 -1.06 -6.51
C GLU A 68 -17.91 -0.44 -7.66
N TYR A 69 -17.33 -0.52 -8.86
CA TYR A 69 -17.90 0.03 -10.09
C TYR A 69 -17.63 -0.90 -11.27
N MET A 70 -18.54 -0.90 -12.22
CA MET A 70 -18.34 -1.48 -13.55
C MET A 70 -17.99 -0.34 -14.51
N CYS A 71 -16.76 -0.28 -14.98
CA CYS A 71 -16.29 0.71 -15.95
C CYS A 71 -15.88 0.02 -17.26
N LYS A 72 -16.13 0.67 -18.39
CA LYS A 72 -15.72 0.14 -19.70
C LYS A 72 -14.19 0.03 -19.79
N ASP A 73 -13.47 1.06 -19.41
CA ASP A 73 -12.00 1.11 -19.42
C ASP A 73 -11.50 1.91 -18.20
N PRO A 74 -11.27 1.25 -17.04
CA PRO A 74 -10.80 1.90 -15.83
C PRO A 74 -9.47 2.64 -15.99
N ILE A 75 -8.55 2.11 -16.79
CA ILE A 75 -7.22 2.71 -16.96
C ILE A 75 -7.29 4.00 -17.77
N SER A 76 -8.07 4.03 -18.83
CA SER A 76 -8.30 5.27 -19.61
C SER A 76 -9.00 6.33 -18.76
N LEU A 77 -9.97 5.93 -17.93
CA LEU A 77 -10.66 6.84 -17.01
C LEU A 77 -9.69 7.44 -15.99
N ILE A 78 -8.83 6.62 -15.36
CA ILE A 78 -7.81 7.07 -14.40
C ILE A 78 -6.85 8.07 -15.04
N LYS A 79 -6.36 7.79 -16.26
CA LYS A 79 -5.45 8.69 -16.97
C LYS A 79 -6.09 10.05 -17.31
N LYS A 80 -7.39 10.08 -17.55
CA LYS A 80 -8.15 11.33 -17.78
C LYS A 80 -8.46 12.10 -16.51
N ALA A 81 -8.51 11.41 -15.36
CA ALA A 81 -9.01 11.95 -14.09
C ALA A 81 -8.24 13.19 -13.60
N GLN A 82 -6.92 13.24 -13.81
CA GLN A 82 -6.01 14.26 -13.25
C GLN A 82 -6.19 14.45 -11.72
N LEU A 83 -6.69 13.44 -11.04
CA LEU A 83 -6.90 13.39 -9.60
C LEU A 83 -5.84 12.50 -8.95
N PRO A 84 -5.41 12.79 -7.72
CA PRO A 84 -4.48 11.93 -6.99
C PRO A 84 -5.07 10.52 -6.79
N TYR A 85 -4.27 9.50 -7.08
CA TYR A 85 -4.61 8.10 -6.85
C TYR A 85 -3.33 7.28 -6.65
N ALA A 86 -3.48 6.05 -6.16
CA ALA A 86 -2.42 5.04 -6.19
C ALA A 86 -3.04 3.66 -6.42
N LEU A 87 -2.64 2.98 -7.50
CA LEU A 87 -3.07 1.62 -7.82
C LEU A 87 -2.55 0.65 -6.78
N THR A 88 -3.34 -0.39 -6.49
CA THR A 88 -2.97 -1.50 -5.63
C THR A 88 -3.48 -2.84 -6.19
N THR A 89 -3.23 -3.93 -5.50
CA THR A 89 -3.64 -5.31 -5.82
C THR A 89 -3.35 -5.72 -7.27
N TYR A 90 -4.30 -6.30 -8.01
CA TYR A 90 -4.11 -6.96 -9.31
C TYR A 90 -3.39 -6.11 -10.36
N GLN A 91 -3.86 -4.87 -10.58
CA GLN A 91 -3.26 -3.99 -11.59
C GLN A 91 -1.87 -3.53 -11.17
N ALA A 92 -1.69 -3.17 -9.90
CA ALA A 92 -0.39 -2.74 -9.37
C ALA A 92 0.61 -3.90 -9.37
N GLU A 93 0.20 -5.08 -8.94
CA GLU A 93 1.03 -6.28 -8.96
C GLU A 93 1.50 -6.62 -10.37
N ASN A 94 0.59 -6.63 -11.34
CA ASN A 94 0.95 -6.90 -12.75
C ASN A 94 1.97 -5.88 -13.28
N LEU A 95 1.89 -4.61 -12.89
CA LEU A 95 2.87 -3.59 -13.26
C LEU A 95 4.23 -3.79 -12.57
N VAL A 96 4.27 -4.39 -11.38
CA VAL A 96 5.49 -4.59 -10.58
C VAL A 96 6.20 -5.88 -10.94
N GLN A 97 5.51 -7.02 -10.94
CA GLN A 97 6.14 -8.33 -11.14
C GLN A 97 5.51 -9.21 -12.22
N ARG A 98 4.35 -8.83 -12.77
CA ARG A 98 3.65 -9.53 -13.87
C ARG A 98 3.23 -10.97 -13.54
N TYR A 99 2.94 -11.24 -12.29
CA TYR A 99 2.48 -12.56 -11.85
C TYR A 99 0.96 -12.70 -12.00
N LEU A 100 0.18 -11.72 -11.52
CA LEU A 100 -1.27 -11.74 -11.61
C LEU A 100 -1.78 -11.18 -12.93
N PHE A 101 -2.87 -11.75 -13.43
CA PHE A 101 -3.65 -11.12 -14.49
C PHE A 101 -4.43 -9.91 -13.91
N PRO A 102 -4.40 -8.73 -14.56
CA PRO A 102 -5.05 -7.52 -14.05
C PRO A 102 -6.58 -7.54 -14.25
N SER A 103 -7.27 -8.47 -13.58
CA SER A 103 -8.72 -8.71 -13.71
C SER A 103 -9.57 -7.57 -13.12
N ARG A 104 -9.00 -6.79 -12.20
CA ARG A 104 -9.65 -5.66 -11.54
C ARG A 104 -8.66 -4.53 -11.31
N THR A 105 -9.15 -3.30 -11.37
CA THR A 105 -8.38 -2.08 -11.09
C THR A 105 -8.80 -1.53 -9.73
N ASP A 106 -7.97 -1.76 -8.71
CA ASP A 106 -8.15 -1.25 -7.36
C ASP A 106 -7.22 -0.05 -7.15
N LEU A 107 -7.75 1.04 -6.62
CA LEU A 107 -6.98 2.25 -6.37
C LEU A 107 -7.40 2.97 -5.10
N TYR A 108 -6.42 3.44 -4.36
CA TYR A 108 -6.62 4.39 -3.29
C TYR A 108 -6.85 5.78 -3.86
N ILE A 109 -7.80 6.48 -3.27
CA ILE A 109 -8.11 7.87 -3.54
C ILE A 109 -8.10 8.66 -2.22
N LYS A 110 -7.90 9.97 -2.29
CA LYS A 110 -8.05 10.82 -1.13
C LYS A 110 -9.52 10.95 -0.76
N THR A 111 -9.83 10.93 0.53
CA THR A 111 -11.21 11.04 1.03
C THR A 111 -11.88 12.34 0.56
N GLU A 112 -11.14 13.46 0.53
CA GLU A 112 -11.64 14.75 0.03
C GLU A 112 -11.97 14.78 -1.47
N ASP A 113 -11.41 13.86 -2.26
CA ASP A 113 -11.65 13.76 -3.70
C ASP A 113 -12.74 12.75 -4.06
N THR A 114 -13.34 12.06 -3.08
CA THR A 114 -14.35 11.01 -3.31
C THR A 114 -15.48 11.46 -4.24
N GLN A 115 -16.02 12.66 -4.01
CA GLN A 115 -17.12 13.19 -4.82
C GLN A 115 -16.70 13.46 -6.27
N LYS A 116 -15.46 13.92 -6.49
CA LYS A 116 -14.93 14.17 -7.85
C LYS A 116 -14.78 12.85 -8.60
N TRP A 117 -14.27 11.80 -7.91
CA TRP A 117 -14.17 10.46 -8.48
C TRP A 117 -15.54 9.88 -8.83
N TYR A 118 -16.54 10.04 -7.95
CA TYR A 118 -17.90 9.57 -8.22
C TYR A 118 -18.49 10.26 -9.45
N SER A 119 -18.35 11.58 -9.55
CA SER A 119 -18.84 12.33 -10.71
C SER A 119 -18.16 11.90 -12.00
N LEU A 120 -16.85 11.62 -11.95
CA LEU A 120 -16.11 11.15 -13.12
C LEU A 120 -16.56 9.74 -13.54
N ILE A 121 -16.66 8.81 -12.59
CA ILE A 121 -17.08 7.43 -12.89
C ILE A 121 -18.51 7.39 -13.42
N ALA A 122 -19.42 8.23 -12.90
CA ALA A 122 -20.81 8.30 -13.33
C ALA A 122 -20.96 8.62 -14.83
N THR A 123 -19.96 9.18 -15.48
CA THR A 123 -19.98 9.46 -16.93
C THR A 123 -19.71 8.22 -17.79
N GLU A 124 -18.98 7.22 -17.28
CA GLU A 124 -18.51 6.08 -18.06
C GLU A 124 -18.72 4.72 -17.36
N GLY A 125 -19.36 4.70 -16.18
CA GLY A 125 -19.50 3.51 -15.35
C GLY A 125 -20.79 3.44 -14.57
N LEU A 126 -21.02 2.27 -13.96
CA LEU A 126 -22.17 1.97 -13.12
C LEU A 126 -21.69 1.59 -11.72
N VAL A 127 -22.45 2.01 -10.70
CA VAL A 127 -22.23 1.57 -9.30
C VAL A 127 -22.64 0.10 -9.15
N GLY A 128 -21.77 -0.72 -8.57
CA GLY A 128 -22.06 -2.14 -8.30
C GLY A 128 -20.83 -3.00 -8.50
N LYS A 129 -20.96 -4.32 -8.29
CA LYS A 129 -19.86 -5.27 -8.50
C LYS A 129 -19.32 -5.15 -9.91
N GLY A 130 -18.01 -4.93 -10.03
CA GLY A 130 -17.38 -4.71 -11.32
C GLY A 130 -15.87 -4.84 -11.31
N ASN A 131 -15.27 -4.23 -12.31
CA ASN A 131 -13.84 -4.32 -12.61
C ASN A 131 -13.01 -3.13 -12.07
N MET A 132 -13.62 -2.24 -11.30
CA MET A 132 -12.96 -1.10 -10.66
C MET A 132 -13.39 -0.99 -9.20
N ARG A 133 -12.45 -0.71 -8.29
CA ARG A 133 -12.71 -0.51 -6.87
C ARG A 133 -11.98 0.73 -6.38
N LEU A 134 -12.73 1.68 -5.81
CA LEU A 134 -12.17 2.81 -5.06
C LEU A 134 -11.98 2.42 -3.60
N LEU A 135 -10.84 2.79 -3.05
CA LEU A 135 -10.45 2.54 -1.67
C LEU A 135 -10.17 3.88 -0.98
N THR A 136 -10.71 4.10 0.21
CA THR A 136 -10.37 5.24 1.05
C THR A 136 -9.88 4.77 2.41
N THR A 137 -8.80 5.39 2.89
CA THR A 137 -8.18 5.13 4.19
C THR A 137 -7.44 6.39 4.65
N ASP A 138 -6.45 6.26 5.56
CA ASP A 138 -5.59 7.36 5.94
C ASP A 138 -4.78 7.91 4.75
N SER A 139 -4.49 9.22 4.75
CA SER A 139 -3.76 9.89 3.65
C SER A 139 -2.33 9.38 3.48
N HIS A 140 -1.77 8.78 4.53
CA HIS A 140 -0.42 8.23 4.52
C HIS A 140 -0.29 6.99 3.61
N VAL A 141 -1.38 6.44 3.05
CA VAL A 141 -1.34 5.36 2.06
C VAL A 141 -0.53 5.73 0.82
N PHE A 142 -0.42 7.02 0.50
CA PHE A 142 0.38 7.54 -0.61
C PHE A 142 1.88 7.68 -0.28
N TYR A 143 2.30 7.37 0.96
CA TYR A 143 3.70 7.43 1.34
C TYR A 143 4.55 6.51 0.47
N ASN A 144 5.60 7.09 -0.13
CA ASN A 144 6.53 6.40 -1.01
C ASN A 144 5.86 5.68 -2.21
N SER A 145 4.70 6.20 -2.67
CA SER A 145 4.11 5.77 -3.95
C SER A 145 5.05 6.11 -5.10
N PHE A 146 5.01 5.33 -6.16
CA PHE A 146 5.91 5.48 -7.30
C PHE A 146 5.19 5.25 -8.64
N LYS A 147 5.84 5.62 -9.75
CA LYS A 147 5.27 5.47 -11.09
C LYS A 147 5.80 4.25 -11.83
N ARG A 148 4.89 3.52 -12.48
CA ARG A 148 5.19 2.52 -13.49
C ARG A 148 4.28 2.73 -14.70
N GLN A 149 4.86 2.79 -15.90
CA GLN A 149 4.11 3.02 -17.16
C GLN A 149 3.15 4.23 -17.07
N ASN A 150 3.61 5.32 -16.46
CA ASN A 150 2.82 6.54 -16.21
C ASN A 150 1.58 6.36 -15.31
N LEU A 151 1.54 5.30 -14.51
CA LEU A 151 0.50 5.06 -13.50
C LEU A 151 1.12 5.13 -12.10
N ASP A 152 0.44 5.78 -11.18
CA ASP A 152 0.85 5.86 -9.77
C ASP A 152 0.46 4.57 -9.04
N ILE A 153 1.41 3.98 -8.32
CA ILE A 153 1.26 2.72 -7.58
C ILE A 153 1.62 2.97 -6.12
N VAL A 154 0.94 2.33 -5.19
CA VAL A 154 1.33 2.33 -3.77
C VAL A 154 2.76 1.79 -3.58
N SER A 155 3.40 2.11 -2.46
CA SER A 155 4.71 1.54 -2.13
C SER A 155 4.67 0.01 -2.12
N VAL A 156 5.81 -0.63 -2.39
CA VAL A 156 5.89 -2.10 -2.43
C VAL A 156 5.43 -2.75 -1.11
N PRO A 157 5.81 -2.25 0.09
CA PRO A 157 5.28 -2.79 1.35
C PRO A 157 3.76 -2.68 1.47
N GLN A 158 3.18 -1.56 1.01
CA GLN A 158 1.72 -1.40 0.99
C GLN A 158 1.06 -2.41 0.04
N LEU A 159 1.65 -2.61 -1.15
CA LEU A 159 1.15 -3.58 -2.12
C LEU A 159 1.16 -5.01 -1.56
N ILE A 160 2.25 -5.42 -0.90
CA ILE A 160 2.35 -6.73 -0.24
C ILE A 160 1.21 -6.94 0.76
N VAL A 161 0.98 -5.94 1.63
CA VAL A 161 -0.07 -6.00 2.65
C VAL A 161 -1.47 -6.06 2.02
N ASP A 162 -1.72 -5.29 0.97
CA ASP A 162 -3.01 -5.28 0.28
C ASP A 162 -3.28 -6.59 -0.48
N LEU A 163 -2.25 -7.21 -1.03
CA LEU A 163 -2.34 -8.53 -1.67
C LEU A 163 -2.66 -9.62 -0.64
N PHE A 164 -2.01 -9.63 0.52
CA PHE A 164 -2.35 -10.56 1.61
C PHE A 164 -3.78 -10.35 2.12
N GLU A 165 -4.23 -9.10 2.24
CA GLU A 165 -5.61 -8.79 2.67
C GLU A 165 -6.65 -9.24 1.64
N GLU A 166 -6.36 -9.13 0.34
CA GLU A 166 -7.26 -9.60 -0.73
C GLU A 166 -7.38 -11.13 -0.71
N GLY A 167 -6.29 -11.84 -0.43
CA GLY A 167 -6.28 -13.29 -0.30
C GLY A 167 -6.38 -14.04 -1.64
N GLY A 168 -6.70 -15.33 -1.57
CA GLY A 168 -6.80 -16.18 -2.77
C GLY A 168 -5.51 -16.18 -3.58
N VAL A 169 -5.59 -15.98 -4.89
CA VAL A 169 -4.42 -15.93 -5.81
C VAL A 169 -3.45 -14.78 -5.50
N CYS A 170 -3.91 -13.75 -4.80
CA CYS A 170 -3.05 -12.64 -4.39
C CYS A 170 -2.09 -13.01 -3.27
N THR A 171 -2.37 -14.04 -2.47
CA THR A 171 -1.50 -14.49 -1.38
C THR A 171 -0.15 -14.95 -1.93
N GLU A 172 -0.14 -15.80 -2.96
CA GLU A 172 1.08 -16.28 -3.58
C GLU A 172 1.89 -15.14 -4.23
N ALA A 173 1.19 -14.20 -4.88
CA ALA A 173 1.83 -13.00 -5.43
C ALA A 173 2.48 -12.14 -4.33
N ALA A 174 1.83 -12.00 -3.16
CA ALA A 174 2.37 -11.30 -2.01
C ALA A 174 3.61 -12.00 -1.44
N GLU A 175 3.59 -13.33 -1.32
CA GLU A 175 4.71 -14.14 -0.85
C GLU A 175 5.94 -13.97 -1.75
N GLN A 176 5.77 -14.08 -3.06
CA GLN A 176 6.85 -13.87 -4.03
C GLN A 176 7.43 -12.45 -3.96
N LEU A 177 6.57 -11.44 -3.80
CA LEU A 177 7.02 -10.06 -3.70
C LEU A 177 7.76 -9.80 -2.38
N LEU A 178 7.27 -10.39 -1.28
CA LEU A 178 7.91 -10.34 0.03
C LEU A 178 9.30 -10.99 0.00
N GLU A 179 9.44 -12.16 -0.62
CA GLU A 179 10.71 -12.86 -0.77
C GLU A 179 11.74 -12.00 -1.53
N LYS A 180 11.35 -11.42 -2.66
CA LYS A 180 12.22 -10.51 -3.44
C LYS A 180 12.72 -9.32 -2.62
N VAL A 181 11.84 -8.71 -1.82
CA VAL A 181 12.21 -7.55 -0.98
C VAL A 181 13.17 -7.97 0.13
N THR A 182 12.92 -9.11 0.79
CA THR A 182 13.79 -9.62 1.86
C THR A 182 15.15 -10.08 1.35
N GLU A 183 15.23 -10.71 0.18
CA GLU A 183 16.51 -11.06 -0.46
C GLU A 183 17.35 -9.84 -0.84
N HIS A 184 16.71 -8.77 -1.32
CA HIS A 184 17.42 -7.53 -1.64
C HIS A 184 17.97 -6.84 -0.37
N ALA A 185 17.21 -6.85 0.73
CA ALA A 185 17.66 -6.32 2.00
C ALA A 185 18.88 -7.09 2.56
N VAL A 186 18.92 -8.42 2.42
CA VAL A 186 20.07 -9.25 2.85
C VAL A 186 21.31 -9.03 1.98
N ARG A 187 21.18 -8.75 0.68
CA ARG A 187 22.33 -8.50 -0.23
C ARG A 187 22.91 -7.09 -0.10
N ALA A 188 22.21 -6.16 0.52
CA ALA A 188 22.66 -4.79 0.71
C ALA A 188 23.42 -4.57 2.03
N GLN A 189 23.50 -5.58 2.89
CA GLN A 189 24.31 -5.64 4.13
C GLN A 189 25.68 -6.28 3.84
#